data_09fd52b01fd27e57f907fda81e4417cf
#
_entry.id   09fd52b01fd27e57f907fda81e4417cf
#
_cell.length_a   1.000
_cell.length_b   1.000
_cell.length_c   1.000
_cell.angle_alpha   90.00
_cell.angle_beta   90.00
_cell.angle_gamma   90.00
#
_symmetry.space_group_name_H-M   'P 1'
#
loop_
_entity.id
_entity.type
_entity.pdbx_description
1 polymer ?
#
loop_
_entity_poly.entity_id
_entity_poly.type
_entity_poly.pdbx_seq_one_letter_code
_entity_poly.pdbx_strand_id
1 'polypeptide(L)'
;MQATEDNDPNEGGVTRRGLINAAGGVMLAGGLSVSPSGVAESGTGGAAGQVRRFDGRVALVTGAARGQGRAHAVRLAREGASVVLCDILEQIPTIGYPLATQTDMDETLRLVKQEGGRCLAVKADVRDPTAAVDVVDRTQKTFGRLDILLANAGVLAMAPFADISDQAFDDILKTNLFGAFYFMRAALPAMEAHGYGRIVATCSQAGRMGFNHGAHYAASKWGLIGLVKSAAAEVARKGITVNAVCPTSVNTPMINNPEAWRQALPNDPAPTQAAFEAKMKEHPGLPQGVPWIEPNDVSDTVLFLASDEAQHITGSVVDVQAGAAASNIA
;
A
#
# COMPACT_ATOMS: atom_id res chain seq x y z
N MET A 1 31.29 -44.91 -46.05
CA MET A 1 30.54 -46.06 -45.55
C MET A 1 29.28 -45.46 -44.96
N GLN A 2 28.26 -45.31 -45.81
CA GLN A 2 26.99 -46.05 -45.90
C GLN A 2 26.21 -45.94 -44.59
N ALA A 3 25.22 -45.02 -44.41
CA ALA A 3 23.84 -45.10 -44.91
C ALA A 3 23.04 -46.27 -44.32
N THR A 4 22.07 -45.97 -43.48
CA THR A 4 20.73 -46.58 -43.60
C THR A 4 19.71 -45.61 -43.02
N GLU A 5 18.78 -45.22 -43.91
CA GLU A 5 17.48 -44.64 -43.62
C GLU A 5 16.59 -45.68 -42.91
N ASP A 6 15.74 -45.20 -42.02
CA ASP A 6 14.46 -45.86 -41.74
C ASP A 6 13.37 -44.81 -41.53
N ASN A 7 12.41 -44.95 -42.39
CA ASN A 7 11.15 -44.24 -42.49
C ASN A 7 10.16 -44.77 -41.49
N ASP A 8 9.42 -43.94 -40.80
CA ASP A 8 8.11 -44.32 -40.26
C ASP A 8 7.11 -43.14 -40.33
N PRO A 9 5.99 -43.36 -41.04
CA PRO A 9 4.98 -42.34 -41.25
C PRO A 9 3.83 -42.45 -40.29
N ASN A 10 3.55 -41.39 -39.51
CA ASN A 10 2.20 -41.21 -39.00
C ASN A 10 1.89 -39.74 -38.84
N GLU A 11 1.44 -39.10 -39.90
CA GLU A 11 0.80 -37.80 -39.93
C GLU A 11 -0.63 -37.95 -39.37
N GLY A 12 -0.94 -37.19 -38.32
CA GLY A 12 -2.27 -36.96 -37.82
C GLY A 12 -2.43 -35.51 -37.41
N GLY A 13 -2.35 -34.60 -38.35
CA GLY A 13 -2.57 -33.17 -38.17
C GLY A 13 -4.05 -32.87 -37.89
N VAL A 14 -4.40 -32.45 -36.70
CA VAL A 14 -5.69 -31.84 -36.37
C VAL A 14 -5.61 -30.34 -36.61
N THR A 15 -6.16 -29.91 -37.73
CA THR A 15 -6.29 -28.49 -38.08
C THR A 15 -7.35 -27.81 -37.22
N ARG A 16 -6.96 -26.67 -36.66
CA ARG A 16 -7.83 -25.72 -35.95
C ARG A 16 -8.76 -24.97 -36.90
N ARG A 17 -9.75 -25.64 -37.52
CA ARG A 17 -10.86 -25.01 -38.22
C ARG A 17 -12.06 -25.94 -38.24
N GLY A 18 -12.98 -25.76 -37.28
CA GLY A 18 -14.24 -26.51 -37.34
C GLY A 18 -14.96 -26.61 -35.98
N LEU A 19 -15.24 -25.51 -35.32
CA LEU A 19 -16.18 -25.46 -34.21
C LEU A 19 -16.82 -24.06 -34.12
N ILE A 20 -17.51 -23.67 -35.18
CA ILE A 20 -18.55 -22.62 -35.12
C ILE A 20 -19.63 -23.09 -36.09
N ASN A 21 -20.71 -23.70 -35.54
CA ASN A 21 -22.06 -23.70 -36.05
C ASN A 21 -22.84 -24.89 -35.46
N ALA A 22 -23.55 -24.64 -34.38
CA ALA A 22 -24.81 -25.32 -34.03
C ALA A 22 -25.36 -24.68 -32.71
N ALA A 23 -26.14 -23.64 -32.84
CA ALA A 23 -27.17 -23.30 -31.86
C ALA A 23 -28.34 -22.70 -32.64
N GLY A 24 -29.16 -23.57 -33.15
CA GLY A 24 -30.45 -23.24 -33.75
C GLY A 24 -31.44 -22.87 -32.65
N GLY A 25 -32.26 -21.89 -32.96
CA GLY A 25 -33.21 -21.28 -32.06
C GLY A 25 -34.36 -22.18 -31.61
N VAL A 26 -34.86 -21.88 -30.41
CA VAL A 26 -36.23 -22.16 -30.01
C VAL A 26 -36.82 -20.82 -29.50
N MET A 27 -37.70 -20.23 -30.31
CA MET A 27 -38.60 -19.19 -29.85
C MET A 27 -39.74 -19.86 -29.10
N LEU A 28 -39.94 -19.47 -27.84
CA LEU A 28 -41.22 -19.66 -27.16
C LEU A 28 -41.76 -18.28 -26.74
N ALA A 29 -42.80 -17.89 -27.45
CA ALA A 29 -43.62 -16.72 -27.12
C ALA A 29 -44.45 -17.06 -25.89
N GLY A 30 -44.21 -16.42 -24.78
CA GLY A 30 -45.04 -16.41 -23.59
C GLY A 30 -45.25 -14.97 -23.12
N GLY A 31 -46.35 -14.35 -23.52
CA GLY A 31 -46.75 -13.03 -23.07
C GLY A 31 -47.18 -13.08 -21.60
N LEU A 32 -46.50 -12.32 -20.76
CA LEU A 32 -46.95 -11.97 -19.42
C LEU A 32 -47.25 -10.48 -19.39
N SER A 33 -48.53 -10.18 -19.32
CA SER A 33 -49.06 -8.83 -19.07
C SER A 33 -48.70 -8.44 -17.62
N VAL A 34 -47.87 -7.40 -17.46
CA VAL A 34 -47.63 -6.76 -16.16
C VAL A 34 -48.52 -5.57 -16.02
N SER A 35 -49.51 -5.66 -15.13
CA SER A 35 -50.34 -4.53 -14.68
C SER A 35 -49.50 -3.59 -13.80
N PRO A 36 -49.67 -2.26 -13.91
CA PRO A 36 -48.98 -1.33 -13.02
C PRO A 36 -49.75 -1.27 -11.68
N SER A 37 -49.19 -1.90 -10.66
CA SER A 37 -49.72 -1.78 -9.29
C SER A 37 -48.85 -0.81 -8.49
N GLY A 38 -49.48 0.28 -8.06
CA GLY A 38 -49.30 1.00 -6.82
C GLY A 38 -47.86 1.35 -6.40
N VAL A 39 -47.47 2.61 -6.63
CA VAL A 39 -46.40 3.26 -5.86
C VAL A 39 -46.92 3.37 -4.42
N ALA A 40 -46.42 2.48 -3.55
CA ALA A 40 -46.53 2.69 -2.11
C ALA A 40 -45.46 3.68 -1.70
N GLU A 41 -45.87 4.88 -1.30
CA GLU A 41 -45.02 5.80 -0.55
C GLU A 41 -44.59 5.09 0.75
N SER A 42 -43.37 4.55 0.77
CA SER A 42 -42.79 4.06 1.99
C SER A 42 -42.27 5.25 2.79
N GLY A 43 -42.86 5.38 3.97
CA GLY A 43 -42.57 6.41 4.95
C GLY A 43 -41.09 6.60 5.25
N THR A 44 -40.82 7.80 5.74
CA THR A 44 -39.58 8.26 6.34
C THR A 44 -39.02 7.26 7.35
N GLY A 45 -38.31 6.26 6.89
CA GLY A 45 -37.46 5.40 7.70
C GLY A 45 -36.23 6.21 8.12
N GLY A 46 -36.11 6.48 9.41
CA GLY A 46 -34.88 7.05 9.98
C GLY A 46 -33.65 6.28 9.47
N ALA A 47 -32.64 7.01 9.10
CA ALA A 47 -31.35 6.46 8.66
C ALA A 47 -30.84 5.47 9.72
N ALA A 48 -31.06 4.18 9.50
CA ALA A 48 -30.35 3.13 10.19
C ALA A 48 -28.88 3.39 9.86
N GLY A 49 -28.06 3.72 10.89
CA GLY A 49 -26.69 4.12 10.73
C GLY A 49 -25.96 3.09 9.86
N GLN A 50 -25.45 3.54 8.73
CA GLN A 50 -24.72 2.69 7.81
C GLN A 50 -23.51 2.14 8.57
N VAL A 51 -23.45 0.81 8.77
CA VAL A 51 -22.32 0.16 9.43
C VAL A 51 -21.07 0.45 8.59
N ARG A 52 -20.14 1.19 9.19
CA ARG A 52 -18.89 1.55 8.53
C ARG A 52 -17.94 0.35 8.53
N ARG A 53 -17.12 0.23 7.50
CA ARG A 53 -16.27 -0.95 7.20
C ARG A 53 -15.38 -1.36 8.37
N PHE A 54 -14.93 -0.41 9.19
CA PHE A 54 -13.99 -0.64 10.31
C PHE A 54 -14.61 -0.29 11.68
N ASP A 55 -15.93 -0.28 11.82
CA ASP A 55 -16.56 -0.07 13.12
C ASP A 55 -16.07 -1.10 14.15
N GLY A 56 -15.62 -0.60 15.31
CA GLY A 56 -15.07 -1.43 16.39
C GLY A 56 -13.66 -1.98 16.16
N ARG A 57 -13.01 -1.67 15.03
CA ARG A 57 -11.63 -2.05 14.74
C ARG A 57 -10.65 -1.00 15.26
N VAL A 58 -9.43 -1.46 15.58
CA VAL A 58 -8.31 -0.63 16.00
C VAL A 58 -7.17 -0.76 15.01
N ALA A 59 -6.75 0.36 14.43
CA ALA A 59 -5.69 0.43 13.45
C ALA A 59 -4.46 1.18 14.00
N LEU A 60 -3.28 0.62 13.79
CA LEU A 60 -2.00 1.27 14.05
C LEU A 60 -1.34 1.63 12.71
N VAL A 61 -1.01 2.91 12.53
CA VAL A 61 -0.36 3.44 11.34
C VAL A 61 1.00 4.00 11.71
N THR A 62 2.09 3.46 11.14
CA THR A 62 3.44 4.02 11.27
C THR A 62 3.72 5.03 10.17
N GLY A 63 4.50 6.09 10.48
CA GLY A 63 4.70 7.22 9.56
C GLY A 63 3.40 8.01 9.34
N ALA A 64 2.61 8.21 10.42
CA ALA A 64 1.24 8.66 10.35
C ALA A 64 1.08 10.19 10.33
N ALA A 65 2.14 10.96 10.61
CA ALA A 65 2.01 12.40 10.79
C ALA A 65 1.71 13.16 9.50
N ARG A 66 2.06 12.62 8.33
CA ARG A 66 1.83 13.26 7.02
C ARG A 66 1.77 12.28 5.86
N GLY A 67 1.58 12.78 4.63
CA GLY A 67 1.63 12.00 3.39
C GLY A 67 0.65 10.83 3.36
N GLN A 68 1.11 9.66 2.91
CA GLN A 68 0.29 8.47 2.81
C GLN A 68 -0.25 8.03 4.18
N GLY A 69 0.58 8.02 5.23
CA GLY A 69 0.15 7.62 6.58
C GLY A 69 -0.98 8.48 7.13
N ARG A 70 -0.94 9.81 6.93
CA ARG A 70 -2.05 10.72 7.25
C ARG A 70 -3.32 10.34 6.49
N ALA A 71 -3.21 10.15 5.16
CA ALA A 71 -4.35 9.81 4.32
C ALA A 71 -5.01 8.48 4.76
N HIS A 72 -4.20 7.46 5.04
CA HIS A 72 -4.69 6.19 5.56
C HIS A 72 -5.41 6.35 6.90
N ALA A 73 -4.81 7.09 7.84
CA ALA A 73 -5.35 7.32 9.18
C ALA A 73 -6.71 8.03 9.14
N VAL A 74 -6.81 9.10 8.35
CA VAL A 74 -8.07 9.86 8.19
C VAL A 74 -9.15 9.00 7.55
N ARG A 75 -8.81 8.23 6.51
CA ARG A 75 -9.75 7.33 5.83
C ARG A 75 -10.23 6.19 6.74
N LEU A 76 -9.33 5.57 7.51
CA LEU A 76 -9.69 4.55 8.50
C LEU A 76 -10.66 5.11 9.55
N ALA A 77 -10.41 6.31 10.05
CA ALA A 77 -11.29 6.98 11.02
C ALA A 77 -12.68 7.27 10.44
N ARG A 78 -12.74 7.80 9.20
CA ARG A 78 -13.99 8.03 8.46
C ARG A 78 -14.83 6.76 8.36
N GLU A 79 -14.19 5.61 8.20
CA GLU A 79 -14.82 4.31 8.08
C GLU A 79 -14.95 3.57 9.43
N GLY A 80 -14.76 4.25 10.56
CA GLY A 80 -15.13 3.77 11.89
C GLY A 80 -14.03 3.23 12.76
N ALA A 81 -12.80 3.14 12.27
CA ALA A 81 -11.69 2.66 13.10
C ALA A 81 -11.31 3.65 14.22
N SER A 82 -10.88 3.10 15.35
CA SER A 82 -10.00 3.81 16.27
C SER A 82 -8.57 3.74 15.74
N VAL A 83 -7.82 4.86 15.75
CA VAL A 83 -6.53 4.95 15.06
C VAL A 83 -5.40 5.34 16.02
N VAL A 84 -4.33 4.56 16.02
CA VAL A 84 -3.06 4.91 16.65
C VAL A 84 -2.10 5.46 15.59
N LEU A 85 -1.62 6.67 15.83
CA LEU A 85 -0.74 7.43 14.96
C LEU A 85 0.68 7.35 15.53
N CYS A 86 1.58 6.67 14.86
CA CYS A 86 2.99 6.53 15.26
C CYS A 86 3.89 7.26 14.25
N ASP A 87 4.78 8.13 14.72
CA ASP A 87 5.76 8.81 13.88
C ASP A 87 6.99 9.20 14.70
N ILE A 88 8.16 9.34 14.05
CA ILE A 88 9.41 9.73 14.70
C ILE A 88 9.40 11.19 15.14
N LEU A 89 8.77 12.08 14.36
CA LEU A 89 8.71 13.54 14.59
C LEU A 89 10.08 14.17 14.83
N GLU A 90 11.09 13.65 14.14
CA GLU A 90 12.48 14.08 14.27
C GLU A 90 13.22 13.84 12.95
N GLN A 91 14.24 14.70 12.69
CA GLN A 91 15.04 14.59 11.48
C GLN A 91 16.05 13.45 11.59
N ILE A 92 16.14 12.64 10.53
CA ILE A 92 17.24 11.68 10.32
C ILE A 92 18.29 12.40 9.48
N PRO A 93 19.53 12.57 9.97
CA PRO A 93 20.52 13.44 9.31
C PRO A 93 20.87 13.06 7.87
N THR A 94 20.79 11.76 7.53
CA THR A 94 21.09 11.25 6.18
C THR A 94 19.97 11.48 5.16
N ILE A 95 18.81 11.97 5.61
CA ILE A 95 17.65 12.24 4.74
C ILE A 95 17.63 13.71 4.34
N GLY A 96 17.77 13.97 3.05
CA GLY A 96 17.95 15.30 2.48
C GLY A 96 16.69 16.19 2.40
N TYR A 97 15.52 15.71 2.84
CA TYR A 97 14.29 16.51 2.91
C TYR A 97 13.76 16.54 4.35
N PRO A 98 13.03 17.61 4.73
CA PRO A 98 12.47 17.71 6.08
C PRO A 98 11.56 16.55 6.40
N LEU A 99 11.74 15.87 7.53
CA LEU A 99 10.83 14.85 8.03
C LEU A 99 9.62 15.49 8.77
N ALA A 100 8.68 14.63 9.19
CA ALA A 100 7.48 15.09 9.88
C ALA A 100 7.79 15.74 11.24
N THR A 101 7.00 16.74 11.58
CA THR A 101 7.10 17.51 12.82
C THR A 101 5.92 17.25 13.76
N GLN A 102 6.00 17.78 14.99
CA GLN A 102 4.85 17.76 15.90
C GLN A 102 3.63 18.46 15.29
N THR A 103 3.81 19.57 14.57
CA THR A 103 2.73 20.28 13.87
C THR A 103 2.03 19.38 12.84
N ASP A 104 2.79 18.55 12.12
CA ASP A 104 2.21 17.57 11.18
C ASP A 104 1.36 16.53 11.89
N MET A 105 1.82 16.05 13.05
CA MET A 105 1.07 15.09 13.88
C MET A 105 -0.20 15.72 14.43
N ASP A 106 -0.12 16.95 14.93
CA ASP A 106 -1.28 17.68 15.49
C ASP A 106 -2.35 17.89 14.42
N GLU A 107 -1.95 18.19 13.18
CA GLU A 107 -2.87 18.30 12.04
C GLU A 107 -3.51 16.95 11.72
N THR A 108 -2.77 15.85 11.72
CA THR A 108 -3.35 14.51 11.50
C THR A 108 -4.33 14.14 12.61
N LEU A 109 -4.01 14.42 13.86
CA LEU A 109 -4.92 14.26 14.99
C LEU A 109 -6.21 15.04 14.83
N ARG A 110 -6.09 16.31 14.42
CA ARG A 110 -7.25 17.18 14.15
C ARG A 110 -8.16 16.59 13.09
N LEU A 111 -7.58 16.14 11.96
CA LEU A 111 -8.32 15.54 10.85
C LEU A 111 -9.02 14.23 11.25
N VAL A 112 -8.32 13.34 11.96
CA VAL A 112 -8.90 12.08 12.44
C VAL A 112 -10.08 12.33 13.39
N LYS A 113 -9.96 13.31 14.29
CA LYS A 113 -11.06 13.71 15.20
C LYS A 113 -12.24 14.31 14.45
N GLN A 114 -12.01 15.07 13.37
CA GLN A 114 -13.09 15.61 12.54
C GLN A 114 -13.93 14.51 11.87
N GLU A 115 -13.31 13.37 11.54
CA GLU A 115 -14.04 12.20 11.04
C GLU A 115 -14.74 11.38 12.15
N GLY A 116 -14.73 11.87 13.39
CA GLY A 116 -15.34 11.20 14.55
C GLY A 116 -14.50 10.03 15.12
N GLY A 117 -13.27 9.84 14.65
CA GLY A 117 -12.40 8.76 15.07
C GLY A 117 -11.81 8.98 16.48
N ARG A 118 -11.78 7.91 17.30
CA ARG A 118 -10.95 7.89 18.52
C ARG A 118 -9.49 7.70 18.08
N CYS A 119 -8.56 8.46 18.66
CA CYS A 119 -7.17 8.37 18.27
C CYS A 119 -6.20 8.52 19.44
N LEU A 120 -5.02 7.92 19.28
CA LEU A 120 -3.86 8.03 20.16
C LEU A 120 -2.65 8.38 19.31
N ALA A 121 -1.92 9.45 19.63
CA ALA A 121 -0.65 9.75 19.00
C ALA A 121 0.52 9.28 19.88
N VAL A 122 1.53 8.71 19.24
CA VAL A 122 2.74 8.21 19.89
C VAL A 122 3.96 8.66 19.08
N LYS A 123 4.82 9.48 19.68
CA LYS A 123 6.15 9.73 19.14
C LYS A 123 7.01 8.50 19.37
N ALA A 124 7.45 7.84 18.29
CA ALA A 124 8.33 6.67 18.36
C ALA A 124 9.12 6.49 17.06
N ASP A 125 10.37 6.07 17.20
CA ASP A 125 11.24 5.71 16.08
C ASP A 125 11.04 4.23 15.74
N VAL A 126 10.63 3.94 14.52
CA VAL A 126 10.42 2.56 14.05
C VAL A 126 11.71 1.74 14.01
N ARG A 127 12.88 2.40 14.00
CA ARG A 127 14.20 1.75 14.05
C ARG A 127 14.53 1.11 15.40
N ASP A 128 13.78 1.48 16.45
CA ASP A 128 13.91 0.92 17.80
C ASP A 128 12.92 -0.23 18.01
N PRO A 129 13.39 -1.48 18.19
CA PRO A 129 12.52 -2.62 18.43
C PRO A 129 11.74 -2.53 19.75
N THR A 130 12.26 -1.80 20.76
CA THR A 130 11.58 -1.63 22.05
C THR A 130 10.42 -0.65 21.93
N ALA A 131 10.58 0.39 21.09
CA ALA A 131 9.52 1.33 20.78
C ALA A 131 8.34 0.64 20.07
N ALA A 132 8.60 -0.33 19.20
CA ALA A 132 7.53 -1.09 18.54
C ALA A 132 6.67 -1.87 19.55
N VAL A 133 7.30 -2.48 20.56
CA VAL A 133 6.60 -3.18 21.64
C VAL A 133 5.77 -2.18 22.48
N ASP A 134 6.38 -1.06 22.90
CA ASP A 134 5.68 -0.02 23.70
C ASP A 134 4.45 0.53 22.97
N VAL A 135 4.57 0.82 21.67
CA VAL A 135 3.43 1.35 20.88
C VAL A 135 2.29 0.34 20.80
N VAL A 136 2.58 -0.95 20.60
CA VAL A 136 1.57 -2.01 20.55
C VAL A 136 0.93 -2.18 21.93
N ASP A 137 1.71 -2.21 23.02
CA ASP A 137 1.20 -2.30 24.38
C ASP A 137 0.29 -1.13 24.74
N ARG A 138 0.68 0.09 24.38
CA ARG A 138 -0.15 1.30 24.57
C ARG A 138 -1.43 1.23 23.76
N THR A 139 -1.37 0.67 22.55
CA THR A 139 -2.56 0.42 21.71
C THR A 139 -3.53 -0.50 22.43
N GLN A 140 -3.06 -1.64 22.92
CA GLN A 140 -3.88 -2.61 23.65
C GLN A 140 -4.42 -2.04 24.96
N LYS A 141 -3.60 -1.32 25.74
CA LYS A 141 -4.05 -0.65 26.97
C LYS A 141 -5.15 0.38 26.72
N THR A 142 -5.08 1.12 25.60
CA THR A 142 -6.02 2.21 25.30
C THR A 142 -7.32 1.72 24.67
N PHE A 143 -7.25 0.73 23.79
CA PHE A 143 -8.37 0.30 22.97
C PHE A 143 -8.78 -1.18 23.16
N GLY A 144 -8.02 -1.94 23.93
CA GLY A 144 -8.31 -3.34 24.25
C GLY A 144 -7.92 -4.35 23.16
N ARG A 145 -7.50 -3.89 21.98
CA ARG A 145 -7.20 -4.73 20.82
C ARG A 145 -6.30 -4.03 19.79
N LEU A 146 -5.74 -4.80 18.86
CA LEU A 146 -5.09 -4.32 17.64
C LEU A 146 -5.54 -5.23 16.48
N ASP A 147 -6.23 -4.66 15.51
CA ASP A 147 -6.81 -5.38 14.36
C ASP A 147 -6.04 -5.16 13.06
N ILE A 148 -5.56 -3.94 12.85
CA ILE A 148 -4.96 -3.50 11.60
C ILE A 148 -3.61 -2.87 11.90
N LEU A 149 -2.56 -3.32 11.20
CA LEU A 149 -1.26 -2.68 11.18
C LEU A 149 -0.96 -2.18 9.76
N LEU A 150 -0.80 -0.86 9.61
CA LEU A 150 -0.24 -0.28 8.41
C LEU A 150 1.23 0.04 8.66
N ALA A 151 2.12 -0.86 8.21
CA ALA A 151 3.57 -0.68 8.27
C ALA A 151 4.00 0.25 7.11
N ASN A 152 3.72 1.55 7.29
CA ASN A 152 3.85 2.57 6.26
C ASN A 152 5.09 3.46 6.42
N ALA A 153 5.67 3.59 7.62
CA ALA A 153 6.87 4.40 7.84
C ALA A 153 7.98 4.05 6.84
N GLY A 154 8.55 5.07 6.23
CA GLY A 154 9.63 4.90 5.28
C GLY A 154 10.25 6.23 4.88
N VAL A 155 11.52 6.15 4.47
CA VAL A 155 12.32 7.29 3.99
C VAL A 155 13.02 6.93 2.69
N LEU A 156 13.41 7.94 1.93
CA LEU A 156 14.14 7.84 0.67
C LEU A 156 15.39 8.71 0.73
N ALA A 157 16.51 8.19 0.27
CA ALA A 157 17.70 8.95 -0.07
C ALA A 157 18.20 8.52 -1.44
N MET A 158 18.85 9.42 -2.16
CA MET A 158 19.40 9.19 -3.49
C MET A 158 20.89 9.55 -3.50
N ALA A 159 21.72 8.64 -3.98
CA ALA A 159 23.15 8.86 -4.22
C ALA A 159 23.65 7.88 -5.28
N PRO A 160 24.71 8.22 -6.05
CA PRO A 160 25.43 7.26 -6.87
C PRO A 160 25.86 6.05 -6.01
N PHE A 161 25.86 4.85 -6.59
CA PHE A 161 26.08 3.60 -5.84
C PHE A 161 27.39 3.63 -5.01
N ALA A 162 28.47 4.18 -5.59
CA ALA A 162 29.75 4.27 -4.91
C ALA A 162 29.80 5.32 -3.80
N ASP A 163 28.86 6.26 -3.77
CA ASP A 163 28.82 7.39 -2.83
C ASP A 163 27.80 7.16 -1.69
N ILE A 164 27.10 6.02 -1.69
CA ILE A 164 26.20 5.68 -0.59
C ILE A 164 27.04 5.39 0.65
N SER A 165 26.89 6.23 1.67
CA SER A 165 27.59 6.01 2.95
C SER A 165 26.96 4.82 3.72
N ASP A 166 27.75 4.16 4.56
CA ASP A 166 27.27 3.09 5.44
C ASP A 166 26.11 3.57 6.33
N GLN A 167 26.19 4.81 6.83
CA GLN A 167 25.13 5.39 7.65
C GLN A 167 23.83 5.60 6.87
N ALA A 168 23.90 6.09 5.61
CA ALA A 168 22.71 6.25 4.78
C ALA A 168 22.09 4.89 4.42
N PHE A 169 22.92 3.89 4.14
CA PHE A 169 22.49 2.52 3.89
C PHE A 169 21.75 1.97 5.12
N ASP A 170 22.34 2.10 6.30
CA ASP A 170 21.80 1.66 7.58
C ASP A 170 20.45 2.34 7.90
N ASP A 171 20.38 3.67 7.79
CA ASP A 171 19.18 4.42 8.12
C ASP A 171 17.99 4.04 7.20
N ILE A 172 18.25 3.82 5.91
CA ILE A 172 17.23 3.37 4.96
C ILE A 172 16.75 1.95 5.31
N LEU A 173 17.65 0.99 5.55
CA LEU A 173 17.26 -0.37 5.89
C LEU A 173 16.57 -0.46 7.25
N LYS A 174 17.11 0.23 8.24
CA LYS A 174 16.52 0.24 9.59
C LYS A 174 15.13 0.83 9.59
N THR A 175 14.88 1.91 8.83
CA THR A 175 13.56 2.51 8.76
C THR A 175 12.60 1.67 7.93
N ASN A 176 12.97 1.36 6.67
CA ASN A 176 12.02 0.82 5.69
C ASN A 176 11.77 -0.69 5.84
N LEU A 177 12.76 -1.44 6.30
CA LEU A 177 12.69 -2.89 6.41
C LEU A 177 12.60 -3.36 7.87
N PHE A 178 13.58 -2.98 8.69
CA PHE A 178 13.63 -3.45 10.08
C PHE A 178 12.48 -2.86 10.91
N GLY A 179 12.14 -1.58 10.69
CA GLY A 179 10.97 -0.96 11.33
C GLY A 179 9.68 -1.71 11.05
N ALA A 180 9.42 -2.04 9.79
CA ALA A 180 8.26 -2.85 9.41
C ALA A 180 8.29 -4.23 10.11
N PHE A 181 9.44 -4.90 10.12
CA PHE A 181 9.63 -6.18 10.82
C PHE A 181 9.34 -6.07 12.32
N TYR A 182 9.86 -5.05 13.00
CA TYR A 182 9.66 -4.88 14.45
C TYR A 182 8.18 -4.67 14.79
N PHE A 183 7.47 -3.83 14.03
CA PHE A 183 6.04 -3.60 14.25
C PHE A 183 5.19 -4.83 13.89
N MET A 184 5.49 -5.55 12.80
CA MET A 184 4.82 -6.81 12.49
C MET A 184 5.01 -7.82 13.62
N ARG A 185 6.26 -8.03 14.06
CA ARG A 185 6.58 -8.96 15.14
C ARG A 185 5.88 -8.60 16.46
N ALA A 186 5.80 -7.31 16.80
CA ALA A 186 5.12 -6.86 18.00
C ALA A 186 3.59 -7.00 17.91
N ALA A 187 3.00 -6.79 16.73
CA ALA A 187 1.55 -6.85 16.52
C ALA A 187 0.99 -8.28 16.47
N LEU A 188 1.76 -9.23 15.93
CA LEU A 188 1.28 -10.59 15.68
C LEU A 188 0.71 -11.31 16.94
N PRO A 189 1.33 -11.29 18.12
CA PRO A 189 0.77 -11.95 19.30
C PRO A 189 -0.62 -11.42 19.69
N ALA A 190 -0.83 -10.10 19.59
CA ALA A 190 -2.12 -9.49 19.86
C ALA A 190 -3.19 -9.90 18.84
N MET A 191 -2.83 -9.94 17.57
CA MET A 191 -3.73 -10.38 16.49
C MET A 191 -4.06 -11.87 16.60
N GLU A 192 -3.07 -12.70 16.90
CA GLU A 192 -3.27 -14.15 17.11
C GLU A 192 -4.20 -14.45 18.27
N ALA A 193 -4.07 -13.73 19.39
CA ALA A 193 -4.94 -13.89 20.56
C ALA A 193 -6.42 -13.61 20.23
N HIS A 194 -6.70 -12.78 19.22
CA HIS A 194 -8.05 -12.46 18.77
C HIS A 194 -8.51 -13.26 17.54
N GLY A 195 -7.61 -14.07 16.94
CA GLY A 195 -7.90 -14.80 15.70
C GLY A 195 -8.21 -13.89 14.50
N TYR A 196 -7.71 -12.64 14.53
CA TYR A 196 -7.95 -11.63 13.50
C TYR A 196 -6.77 -10.67 13.38
N GLY A 197 -6.36 -10.41 12.16
CA GLY A 197 -5.35 -9.40 11.86
C GLY A 197 -5.30 -9.04 10.38
N ARG A 198 -5.01 -7.78 10.11
CA ARG A 198 -4.77 -7.25 8.77
C ARG A 198 -3.49 -6.44 8.80
N ILE A 199 -2.47 -6.91 8.10
CA ILE A 199 -1.18 -6.22 7.99
C ILE A 199 -0.98 -5.79 6.55
N VAL A 200 -0.79 -4.49 6.33
CA VAL A 200 -0.47 -3.95 5.00
C VAL A 200 0.83 -3.15 5.10
N ALA A 201 1.84 -3.56 4.32
CA ALA A 201 3.13 -2.87 4.26
C ALA A 201 3.20 -1.96 3.03
N THR A 202 3.68 -0.72 3.22
CA THR A 202 3.94 0.20 2.11
C THR A 202 5.31 -0.11 1.50
N CYS A 203 5.29 -0.86 0.40
CA CYS A 203 6.47 -1.14 -0.42
C CYS A 203 6.75 0.03 -1.39
N SER A 204 7.07 -0.26 -2.64
CA SER A 204 7.31 0.71 -3.72
C SER A 204 7.46 -0.04 -5.04
N GLN A 205 7.31 0.64 -6.17
CA GLN A 205 7.79 0.13 -7.46
C GLN A 205 9.27 -0.27 -7.42
N ALA A 206 10.10 0.40 -6.60
CA ALA A 206 11.51 0.05 -6.39
C ALA A 206 11.71 -1.32 -5.71
N GLY A 207 10.67 -1.93 -5.17
CA GLY A 207 10.67 -3.33 -4.72
C GLY A 207 10.44 -4.35 -5.84
N ARG A 208 10.20 -3.88 -7.08
CA ARG A 208 9.94 -4.70 -8.27
C ARG A 208 10.98 -4.51 -9.37
N MET A 209 11.84 -3.53 -9.26
CA MET A 209 12.82 -3.17 -10.29
C MET A 209 14.07 -2.55 -9.66
N GLY A 210 15.14 -2.45 -10.42
CA GLY A 210 16.31 -1.65 -10.04
C GLY A 210 15.95 -0.17 -9.97
N PHE A 211 16.58 0.55 -9.05
CA PHE A 211 16.30 1.97 -8.84
C PHE A 211 17.63 2.76 -8.91
N ASN A 212 17.81 3.51 -10.01
CA ASN A 212 19.02 4.27 -10.23
C ASN A 212 19.25 5.28 -9.09
N HIS A 213 20.48 5.37 -8.58
CA HIS A 213 20.87 6.19 -7.42
C HIS A 213 20.13 5.86 -6.10
N GLY A 214 19.33 4.80 -6.06
CA GLY A 214 18.56 4.39 -4.90
C GLY A 214 18.76 2.93 -4.51
N ALA A 215 19.98 2.39 -4.64
CA ALA A 215 20.24 0.96 -4.41
C ALA A 215 19.85 0.49 -3.00
N HIS A 216 20.16 1.27 -1.96
CA HIS A 216 19.77 0.98 -0.57
C HIS A 216 18.25 1.03 -0.37
N TYR A 217 17.58 1.97 -1.03
CA TYR A 217 16.10 2.04 -1.02
C TYR A 217 15.50 0.82 -1.71
N ALA A 218 15.96 0.48 -2.92
CA ALA A 218 15.52 -0.72 -3.62
C ALA A 218 15.75 -1.98 -2.77
N ALA A 219 16.95 -2.15 -2.22
CA ALA A 219 17.26 -3.28 -1.34
C ALA A 219 16.27 -3.40 -0.17
N SER A 220 15.92 -2.27 0.48
CA SER A 220 14.94 -2.26 1.58
C SER A 220 13.55 -2.70 1.13
N LYS A 221 13.10 -2.26 -0.07
CA LYS A 221 11.77 -2.57 -0.59
C LYS A 221 11.65 -3.97 -1.18
N TRP A 222 12.71 -4.50 -1.80
CA TRP A 222 12.80 -5.92 -2.17
C TRP A 222 12.77 -6.83 -0.93
N GLY A 223 13.55 -6.49 0.11
CA GLY A 223 13.54 -7.21 1.38
C GLY A 223 12.16 -7.20 2.06
N LEU A 224 11.44 -6.08 1.99
CA LEU A 224 10.10 -5.96 2.56
C LEU A 224 9.09 -6.89 1.86
N ILE A 225 9.18 -7.08 0.54
CA ILE A 225 8.34 -8.05 -0.17
C ILE A 225 8.60 -9.46 0.32
N GLY A 226 9.88 -9.85 0.49
CA GLY A 226 10.25 -11.14 1.05
C GLY A 226 9.69 -11.34 2.46
N LEU A 227 9.80 -10.32 3.32
CA LEU A 227 9.27 -10.32 4.68
C LEU A 227 7.75 -10.53 4.70
N VAL A 228 7.00 -9.78 3.88
CA VAL A 228 5.54 -9.89 3.75
C VAL A 228 5.12 -11.29 3.34
N LYS A 229 5.75 -11.86 2.32
CA LYS A 229 5.42 -13.21 1.84
C LYS A 229 5.71 -14.29 2.89
N SER A 230 6.83 -14.17 3.61
CA SER A 230 7.21 -15.12 4.67
C SER A 230 6.25 -15.05 5.85
N ALA A 231 5.94 -13.85 6.33
CA ALA A 231 4.97 -13.65 7.41
C ALA A 231 3.58 -14.15 7.02
N ALA A 232 3.11 -13.87 5.79
CA ALA A 232 1.83 -14.34 5.28
C ALA A 232 1.73 -15.87 5.31
N ALA A 233 2.75 -16.58 4.87
CA ALA A 233 2.80 -18.04 4.86
C ALA A 233 2.71 -18.63 6.28
N GLU A 234 3.33 -17.97 7.26
CA GLU A 234 3.34 -18.42 8.66
C GLU A 234 1.99 -18.24 9.36
N VAL A 235 1.31 -17.10 9.10
CA VAL A 235 0.10 -16.73 9.86
C VAL A 235 -1.22 -17.01 9.13
N ALA A 236 -1.20 -17.53 7.90
CA ALA A 236 -2.40 -17.71 7.07
C ALA A 236 -3.52 -18.51 7.76
N ARG A 237 -3.17 -19.47 8.63
CA ARG A 237 -4.16 -20.29 9.36
C ARG A 237 -4.67 -19.66 10.64
N LYS A 238 -4.18 -18.44 11.00
CA LYS A 238 -4.49 -17.76 12.26
C LYS A 238 -5.53 -16.64 12.09
N GLY A 239 -6.20 -16.56 10.92
CA GLY A 239 -7.15 -15.49 10.61
C GLY A 239 -6.48 -14.14 10.28
N ILE A 240 -5.16 -14.15 10.01
CA ILE A 240 -4.37 -12.95 9.76
C ILE A 240 -3.94 -12.91 8.29
N THR A 241 -4.11 -11.76 7.66
CA THR A 241 -3.56 -11.52 6.31
C THR A 241 -2.39 -10.53 6.38
N VAL A 242 -1.37 -10.75 5.53
CA VAL A 242 -0.20 -9.89 5.41
C VAL A 242 0.03 -9.62 3.93
N ASN A 243 -0.10 -8.35 3.52
CA ASN A 243 0.01 -7.93 2.12
C ASN A 243 0.91 -6.70 2.00
N ALA A 244 1.33 -6.39 0.78
CA ALA A 244 2.05 -5.16 0.46
C ALA A 244 1.35 -4.39 -0.66
N VAL A 245 1.46 -3.07 -0.62
CA VAL A 245 1.18 -2.19 -1.75
C VAL A 245 2.48 -1.63 -2.30
N CYS A 246 2.58 -1.52 -3.61
CA CYS A 246 3.74 -0.96 -4.32
C CYS A 246 3.32 0.31 -5.08
N PRO A 247 3.29 1.47 -4.43
CA PRO A 247 3.02 2.72 -5.12
C PRO A 247 4.16 3.12 -6.06
N THR A 248 3.83 3.87 -7.10
CA THR A 248 4.76 4.71 -7.85
C THR A 248 5.05 6.01 -7.09
N SER A 249 5.44 7.09 -7.79
CA SER A 249 5.57 8.42 -7.21
C SER A 249 4.24 8.89 -6.65
N VAL A 250 4.21 9.24 -5.37
CA VAL A 250 3.03 9.73 -4.64
C VAL A 250 3.29 11.17 -4.23
N ASN A 251 2.33 12.07 -4.44
CA ASN A 251 2.40 13.48 -4.07
C ASN A 251 2.53 13.67 -2.56
N THR A 252 3.74 13.59 -2.07
CA THR A 252 4.09 13.74 -0.66
C THR A 252 5.39 14.54 -0.52
N PRO A 253 5.70 15.08 0.66
CA PRO A 253 6.98 15.77 0.89
C PRO A 253 8.22 14.90 0.64
N MET A 254 8.11 13.57 0.59
CA MET A 254 9.20 12.68 0.19
C MET A 254 9.58 12.86 -1.28
N ILE A 255 8.61 13.07 -2.16
CA ILE A 255 8.81 13.19 -3.61
C ILE A 255 8.75 14.65 -4.06
N ASN A 256 7.80 15.42 -3.55
CA ASN A 256 7.57 16.81 -3.93
C ASN A 256 8.21 17.76 -2.90
N ASN A 257 9.50 18.03 -3.06
CA ASN A 257 10.28 18.90 -2.18
C ASN A 257 11.39 19.61 -2.98
N PRO A 258 11.93 20.75 -2.47
CA PRO A 258 12.95 21.53 -3.17
C PRO A 258 14.23 20.75 -3.53
N GLU A 259 14.62 19.74 -2.75
CA GLU A 259 15.78 18.91 -3.06
C GLU A 259 15.52 18.01 -4.27
N ALA A 260 14.36 17.36 -4.31
CA ALA A 260 13.94 16.55 -5.46
C ALA A 260 13.81 17.40 -6.74
N TRP A 261 13.34 18.66 -6.62
CA TRP A 261 13.27 19.58 -7.77
C TRP A 261 14.65 19.87 -8.34
N ARG A 262 15.64 20.18 -7.47
CA ARG A 262 17.03 20.41 -7.89
C ARG A 262 17.65 19.18 -8.56
N GLN A 263 17.41 18.02 -8.02
CA GLN A 263 17.91 16.77 -8.59
C GLN A 263 17.30 16.44 -9.96
N ALA A 264 16.00 16.69 -10.14
CA ALA A 264 15.32 16.45 -11.39
C ALA A 264 15.62 17.51 -12.48
N LEU A 265 16.00 18.73 -12.07
CA LEU A 265 16.23 19.88 -12.93
C LEU A 265 17.61 20.50 -12.66
N PRO A 266 18.71 19.74 -12.87
CA PRO A 266 20.07 20.17 -12.45
C PRO A 266 20.58 21.40 -13.17
N ASN A 267 20.03 21.74 -14.33
CA ASN A 267 20.41 22.91 -15.14
C ASN A 267 19.54 24.15 -14.84
N ASP A 268 18.53 24.03 -13.99
CA ASP A 268 17.69 25.16 -13.57
C ASP A 268 18.25 25.73 -12.24
N PRO A 269 18.73 26.97 -12.19
CA PRO A 269 19.30 27.57 -10.97
C PRO A 269 18.24 27.82 -9.88
N ALA A 270 16.95 27.86 -10.23
CA ALA A 270 15.84 28.13 -9.32
C ALA A 270 14.61 27.26 -9.66
N PRO A 271 14.72 25.93 -9.55
CA PRO A 271 13.65 25.03 -9.94
C PRO A 271 12.39 25.24 -9.09
N THR A 272 11.25 25.24 -9.77
CA THR A 272 9.93 25.40 -9.13
C THR A 272 9.17 24.09 -9.09
N GLN A 273 8.16 24.00 -8.22
CA GLN A 273 7.25 22.87 -8.20
C GLN A 273 6.59 22.62 -9.56
N ALA A 274 6.15 23.71 -10.24
CA ALA A 274 5.50 23.61 -11.55
C ALA A 274 6.42 23.03 -12.63
N ALA A 275 7.71 23.44 -12.63
CA ALA A 275 8.71 22.88 -13.55
C ALA A 275 9.00 21.41 -13.23
N PHE A 276 9.09 21.06 -11.95
CA PHE A 276 9.24 19.68 -11.51
C PHE A 276 8.04 18.82 -11.92
N GLU A 277 6.82 19.31 -11.72
CA GLU A 277 5.59 18.62 -12.13
C GLU A 277 5.56 18.37 -13.65
N ALA A 278 5.91 19.37 -14.45
CA ALA A 278 6.02 19.21 -15.89
C ALA A 278 7.06 18.13 -16.26
N LYS A 279 8.21 18.13 -15.58
CA LYS A 279 9.25 17.11 -15.78
C LYS A 279 8.78 15.69 -15.41
N MET A 280 8.04 15.56 -14.33
CA MET A 280 7.49 14.27 -13.88
C MET A 280 6.46 13.71 -14.86
N LYS A 281 5.68 14.55 -15.55
CA LYS A 281 4.73 14.11 -16.61
C LYS A 281 5.42 13.48 -17.83
N GLU A 282 6.69 13.84 -18.07
CA GLU A 282 7.49 13.25 -19.14
C GLU A 282 8.06 11.87 -18.75
N HIS A 283 7.94 11.47 -17.48
CA HIS A 283 8.55 10.24 -16.98
C HIS A 283 7.83 9.02 -17.55
N PRO A 284 8.55 8.11 -18.26
CA PRO A 284 7.96 6.97 -18.94
C PRO A 284 7.30 5.95 -17.98
N GLY A 285 7.60 6.03 -16.68
CA GLY A 285 7.00 5.19 -15.65
C GLY A 285 5.58 5.60 -15.22
N LEU A 286 5.00 6.65 -15.83
CA LEU A 286 3.62 7.11 -15.56
C LEU A 286 2.85 7.27 -16.87
N PRO A 287 2.45 6.17 -17.53
CA PRO A 287 1.88 6.18 -18.89
C PRO A 287 0.62 7.03 -19.06
N GLN A 288 -0.09 7.34 -17.94
CA GLN A 288 -1.26 8.24 -17.99
C GLN A 288 -0.90 9.74 -18.12
N GLY A 289 0.40 10.07 -18.18
CA GLY A 289 0.85 11.47 -18.27
C GLY A 289 0.58 12.29 -17.01
N VAL A 290 0.35 11.63 -15.88
CA VAL A 290 0.26 12.29 -14.56
C VAL A 290 1.64 12.41 -13.95
N PRO A 291 1.95 13.46 -13.17
CA PRO A 291 3.27 13.63 -12.54
C PRO A 291 3.48 12.65 -11.37
N TRP A 292 2.39 12.26 -10.71
CA TRP A 292 2.30 11.36 -9.56
C TRP A 292 0.85 10.91 -9.35
N ILE A 293 0.65 9.98 -8.43
CA ILE A 293 -0.65 9.66 -7.86
C ILE A 293 -0.82 10.35 -6.51
N GLU A 294 -2.05 10.51 -6.03
CA GLU A 294 -2.33 11.12 -4.74
C GLU A 294 -2.31 10.09 -3.60
N PRO A 295 -2.02 10.49 -2.34
CA PRO A 295 -2.06 9.59 -1.19
C PRO A 295 -3.36 8.81 -1.04
N ASN A 296 -4.50 9.40 -1.44
CA ASN A 296 -5.80 8.74 -1.37
C ASN A 296 -5.94 7.59 -2.38
N ASP A 297 -5.28 7.66 -3.55
CA ASP A 297 -5.30 6.58 -4.54
C ASP A 297 -4.65 5.30 -3.95
N VAL A 298 -3.59 5.48 -3.17
CA VAL A 298 -2.96 4.37 -2.43
C VAL A 298 -3.87 3.90 -1.28
N SER A 299 -4.52 4.85 -0.57
CA SER A 299 -5.40 4.51 0.55
C SER A 299 -6.57 3.62 0.14
N ASP A 300 -7.11 3.77 -1.06
CA ASP A 300 -8.20 2.92 -1.57
C ASP A 300 -7.80 1.44 -1.57
N THR A 301 -6.60 1.14 -2.09
CA THR A 301 -6.08 -0.23 -2.10
C THR A 301 -5.72 -0.71 -0.69
N VAL A 302 -5.09 0.14 0.13
CA VAL A 302 -4.71 -0.20 1.51
C VAL A 302 -5.94 -0.55 2.35
N LEU A 303 -7.01 0.26 2.29
CA LEU A 303 -8.22 0.01 3.05
C LEU A 303 -8.97 -1.24 2.56
N PHE A 304 -8.97 -1.50 1.25
CA PHE A 304 -9.48 -2.76 0.72
C PHE A 304 -8.72 -3.95 1.30
N LEU A 305 -7.37 -3.95 1.25
CA LEU A 305 -6.54 -5.04 1.80
C LEU A 305 -6.66 -5.18 3.33
N ALA A 306 -6.99 -4.10 4.03
CA ALA A 306 -7.22 -4.08 5.47
C ALA A 306 -8.63 -4.50 5.88
N SER A 307 -9.56 -4.67 4.94
CA SER A 307 -10.96 -5.00 5.19
C SER A 307 -11.24 -6.52 5.23
N ASP A 308 -12.45 -6.87 5.61
CA ASP A 308 -12.93 -8.26 5.56
C ASP A 308 -13.22 -8.75 4.13
N GLU A 309 -13.40 -7.81 3.19
CA GLU A 309 -13.57 -8.11 1.76
C GLU A 309 -12.31 -8.79 1.17
N ALA A 310 -11.12 -8.49 1.72
CA ALA A 310 -9.84 -9.06 1.33
C ALA A 310 -9.38 -10.24 2.20
N GLN A 311 -10.26 -10.87 2.98
CA GLN A 311 -9.91 -11.93 3.95
C GLN A 311 -9.18 -13.14 3.33
N HIS A 312 -9.32 -13.37 2.04
CA HIS A 312 -8.65 -14.45 1.30
C HIS A 312 -7.43 -13.98 0.49
N ILE A 313 -7.05 -12.71 0.64
CA ILE A 313 -5.86 -12.13 -0.02
C ILE A 313 -4.75 -12.03 1.04
N THR A 314 -3.73 -12.87 0.92
CA THR A 314 -2.55 -12.84 1.80
C THR A 314 -1.29 -13.19 1.00
N GLY A 315 -0.13 -12.63 1.37
CA GLY A 315 1.13 -12.76 0.63
C GLY A 315 1.15 -12.04 -0.73
N SER A 316 0.13 -11.23 -1.00
CA SER A 316 0.00 -10.49 -2.24
C SER A 316 0.78 -9.18 -2.20
N VAL A 317 1.27 -8.78 -3.38
CA VAL A 317 1.98 -7.52 -3.60
C VAL A 317 1.24 -6.78 -4.71
N VAL A 318 0.49 -5.75 -4.32
CA VAL A 318 -0.43 -5.05 -5.21
C VAL A 318 0.19 -3.75 -5.71
N ASP A 319 0.30 -3.61 -7.02
CA ASP A 319 0.85 -2.43 -7.66
C ASP A 319 -0.20 -1.31 -7.75
N VAL A 320 0.16 -0.10 -7.28
CA VAL A 320 -0.65 1.12 -7.39
C VAL A 320 0.19 2.13 -8.18
N GLN A 321 0.30 1.93 -9.49
CA GLN A 321 1.39 2.50 -10.29
C GLN A 321 0.93 3.19 -11.59
N ALA A 322 -0.36 3.51 -11.75
CA ALA A 322 -0.88 4.21 -12.95
C ALA A 322 -0.37 3.64 -14.29
N GLY A 323 -0.16 2.31 -14.36
CA GLY A 323 0.32 1.61 -15.55
C GLY A 323 1.84 1.34 -15.59
N ALA A 324 2.65 1.92 -14.70
CA ALA A 324 4.11 1.68 -14.69
C ALA A 324 4.48 0.20 -14.51
N ALA A 325 3.67 -0.55 -13.76
CA ALA A 325 3.88 -1.99 -13.54
C ALA A 325 3.71 -2.83 -14.81
N ALA A 326 3.06 -2.33 -15.85
CA ALA A 326 2.81 -3.10 -17.07
C ALA A 326 4.10 -3.50 -17.81
N SER A 327 5.21 -2.79 -17.54
CA SER A 327 6.55 -3.11 -18.09
C SER A 327 7.41 -3.94 -17.12
N ASN A 328 6.96 -4.22 -15.91
CA ASN A 328 7.69 -5.05 -14.96
C ASN A 328 7.54 -6.54 -15.34
N ILE A 329 8.63 -7.26 -15.31
CA ILE A 329 8.70 -8.69 -15.68
C ILE A 329 8.92 -9.59 -14.46
N ALA A 330 8.94 -9.02 -13.24
CA ALA A 330 9.19 -9.74 -11.99
C ALA A 330 8.03 -9.58 -10.98
#